data_51b15ffc7903a6a119bb0fb56b4d9098
#
_entry.id   51b15ffc7903a6a119bb0fb56b4d9098
#
_cell.length_a   1.000
_cell.length_b   1.000
_cell.length_c   1.000
_cell.angle_alpha   90.00
_cell.angle_beta   90.00
_cell.angle_gamma   90.00
#
_symmetry.space_group_name_H-M   'P 1'
#
loop_
_entity.id
_entity.type
_entity.pdbx_description
1 polymer ?
#
loop_
_entity_poly.entity_id
_entity_poly.type
_entity_poly.pdbx_seq_one_letter_code
_entity_poly.pdbx_strand_id
1 'polypeptide(L)'
;MPYTTMGRLLFLLALAPPFAAPAAPTPDDGVTRNLTLAMPAKPITSRAELNAYLRDTPPANSPLNWLTPGAQRRFLDSLVYREHGLGGMSLADLRYELTRKQVYTLLRLFGAQDYAVDLDALTTPRPATHDDTAGTLEAAYDRLLAAAEHAEGGAQGQAISRSYAAEFAPAQTDARRHALGDRDAEFLFRAAELAFRATGQPGYLADLRRDFAELERRHRVDRPHASDFHDALLVAHRDDEARALLAAYPVVERSPPPSMRSFSRIRNGQPSLWVVTPGTRKRELVRFRFNIRAPAQVIVLASTACHFSANAARDIEADPLLRDLFREYGQWVAPPSEVTAFDAVREWNEAHPALRLGIAYDNAALPMVERVETPVFYFLDHGTVVDTVVGWPPGGNLDAIRRGLRKIDLLR
;
A
#
# COMPACT_ATOMS: atom_id res chain seq x y z
N MET A 1 26.08 43.57 28.22
CA MET A 1 25.64 43.15 26.86
C MET A 1 24.56 42.12 27.06
N PRO A 2 23.34 42.37 26.57
CA PRO A 2 22.16 41.59 26.98
C PRO A 2 21.96 40.37 26.09
N TYR A 3 21.60 39.26 26.72
CA TYR A 3 21.15 38.01 26.11
C TYR A 3 19.74 38.18 25.53
N THR A 4 19.59 37.96 24.26
CA THR A 4 18.29 37.89 23.56
C THR A 4 17.68 36.51 23.74
N THR A 5 16.61 36.43 24.49
CA THR A 5 15.76 35.27 24.68
C THR A 5 14.93 35.00 23.40
N MET A 6 15.14 33.86 22.79
CA MET A 6 14.35 33.36 21.64
C MET A 6 13.09 32.68 22.17
N GLY A 7 11.94 33.32 21.96
CA GLY A 7 10.63 32.86 22.43
C GLY A 7 10.20 31.57 21.75
N ARG A 8 9.90 30.58 22.57
CA ARG A 8 9.18 29.38 22.16
C ARG A 8 7.70 29.71 21.98
N LEU A 9 7.21 29.65 20.73
CA LEU A 9 5.77 29.66 20.47
C LEU A 9 5.20 28.29 20.84
N LEU A 10 4.54 28.21 21.99
CA LEU A 10 3.65 27.10 22.37
C LEU A 10 2.29 27.34 21.68
N PHE A 11 1.89 26.48 20.77
CA PHE A 11 0.51 26.39 20.33
C PHE A 11 -0.30 25.71 21.45
N LEU A 12 -1.06 26.50 22.21
CA LEU A 12 -2.12 26.02 23.08
C LEU A 12 -3.33 25.64 22.23
N LEU A 13 -3.62 24.34 22.11
CA LEU A 13 -4.94 23.87 21.70
C LEU A 13 -5.94 24.19 22.82
N ALA A 14 -6.86 25.11 22.55
CA ALA A 14 -8.01 25.36 23.42
C ALA A 14 -9.01 24.21 23.28
N LEU A 15 -9.15 23.39 24.31
CA LEU A 15 -10.23 22.43 24.48
C LEU A 15 -11.55 23.20 24.69
N ALA A 16 -12.43 23.14 23.69
CA ALA A 16 -13.82 23.57 23.84
C ALA A 16 -14.63 22.47 24.58
N PRO A 17 -15.59 22.83 25.47
CA PRO A 17 -16.41 21.86 26.17
C PRO A 17 -17.39 21.17 25.20
N PRO A 18 -17.83 19.93 25.52
CA PRO A 18 -18.75 19.21 24.64
C PRO A 18 -20.13 19.87 24.63
N PHE A 19 -20.56 20.34 23.46
CA PHE A 19 -21.96 20.71 23.23
C PHE A 19 -22.81 19.45 23.25
N ALA A 20 -23.86 19.43 24.09
CA ALA A 20 -24.90 18.42 24.07
C ALA A 20 -25.61 18.47 22.72
N ALA A 21 -25.52 17.40 21.95
CA ALA A 21 -26.26 17.24 20.70
C ALA A 21 -27.75 17.09 20.99
N PRO A 22 -28.66 17.76 20.23
CA PRO A 22 -30.09 17.46 20.27
C PRO A 22 -30.32 16.01 19.78
N ALA A 23 -31.25 15.31 20.44
CA ALA A 23 -31.67 13.96 20.10
C ALA A 23 -32.07 13.90 18.61
N ALA A 24 -31.38 12.98 17.87
CA ALA A 24 -31.72 12.71 16.48
C ALA A 24 -33.17 12.14 16.40
N PRO A 25 -33.95 12.52 15.38
CA PRO A 25 -35.24 11.89 15.12
C PRO A 25 -35.01 10.40 14.83
N THR A 26 -35.86 9.54 15.40
CA THR A 26 -35.91 8.11 15.13
C THR A 26 -36.00 7.88 13.62
N PRO A 27 -35.16 7.00 13.02
CA PRO A 27 -35.30 6.67 11.62
C PRO A 27 -36.67 6.03 11.38
N ASP A 28 -37.42 6.64 10.47
CA ASP A 28 -38.61 6.07 9.89
C ASP A 28 -38.27 4.67 9.34
N ASP A 29 -39.03 3.64 9.73
CA ASP A 29 -38.94 2.27 9.27
C ASP A 29 -39.32 2.18 7.79
N GLY A 30 -38.52 2.83 6.94
CA GLY A 30 -38.56 2.70 5.49
C GLY A 30 -38.29 1.26 5.09
N VAL A 31 -39.28 0.61 4.56
CA VAL A 31 -39.36 -0.75 4.02
C VAL A 31 -37.99 -1.20 3.49
N THR A 32 -37.27 -1.94 4.30
CA THR A 32 -36.08 -2.68 3.87
C THR A 32 -36.57 -3.77 2.93
N ARG A 33 -36.65 -3.48 1.63
CA ARG A 33 -36.77 -4.53 0.63
C ARG A 33 -35.58 -5.46 0.85
N ASN A 34 -35.84 -6.68 1.31
CA ASN A 34 -34.88 -7.77 1.35
C ASN A 34 -34.48 -8.09 -0.10
N LEU A 35 -33.59 -7.28 -0.68
CA LEU A 35 -32.99 -7.57 -1.98
C LEU A 35 -32.12 -8.80 -1.78
N THR A 36 -32.58 -9.93 -2.30
CA THR A 36 -31.80 -11.16 -2.29
C THR A 36 -30.63 -10.98 -3.27
N LEU A 37 -29.41 -10.91 -2.73
CA LEU A 37 -28.22 -10.81 -3.56
C LEU A 37 -28.08 -12.05 -4.43
N ALA A 38 -27.80 -11.83 -5.71
CA ALA A 38 -27.52 -12.90 -6.67
C ALA A 38 -26.08 -13.38 -6.50
N MET A 39 -25.90 -14.41 -5.68
CA MET A 39 -24.59 -15.03 -5.47
C MET A 39 -24.48 -16.30 -6.33
N PRO A 40 -23.44 -16.43 -7.17
CA PRO A 40 -23.24 -17.62 -7.97
C PRO A 40 -22.95 -18.84 -7.07
N ALA A 41 -23.36 -20.04 -7.50
CA ALA A 41 -23.13 -21.29 -6.76
C ALA A 41 -21.63 -21.65 -6.65
N LYS A 42 -20.82 -21.18 -7.58
CA LYS A 42 -19.36 -21.31 -7.60
C LYS A 42 -18.72 -19.94 -7.82
N PRO A 43 -17.52 -19.68 -7.32
CA PRO A 43 -16.80 -18.46 -7.61
C PRO A 43 -16.61 -18.22 -9.13
N ILE A 44 -16.62 -16.96 -9.52
CA ILE A 44 -16.31 -16.50 -10.87
C ILE A 44 -14.80 -16.62 -11.07
N THR A 45 -14.36 -17.50 -11.97
CA THR A 45 -12.95 -17.83 -12.17
C THR A 45 -12.40 -17.38 -13.53
N SER A 46 -13.25 -16.80 -14.36
CA SER A 46 -12.88 -16.35 -15.69
C SER A 46 -13.61 -15.09 -16.14
N ARG A 47 -13.05 -14.38 -17.11
CA ARG A 47 -13.70 -13.20 -17.72
C ARG A 47 -15.02 -13.58 -18.41
N ALA A 48 -15.13 -14.77 -18.98
CA ALA A 48 -16.36 -15.24 -19.61
C ALA A 48 -17.49 -15.44 -18.58
N GLU A 49 -17.20 -16.04 -17.43
CA GLU A 49 -18.15 -16.20 -16.32
C GLU A 49 -18.55 -14.85 -15.72
N LEU A 50 -17.61 -13.91 -15.57
CA LEU A 50 -17.92 -12.54 -15.13
C LEU A 50 -18.90 -11.86 -16.10
N ASN A 51 -18.63 -11.94 -17.40
CA ASN A 51 -19.52 -11.35 -18.41
C ASN A 51 -20.91 -11.99 -18.41
N ALA A 52 -21.00 -13.30 -18.17
CA ALA A 52 -22.28 -13.98 -18.00
C ALA A 52 -23.02 -13.48 -16.75
N TYR A 53 -22.33 -13.41 -15.60
CA TYR A 53 -22.89 -12.89 -14.35
C TYR A 53 -23.43 -11.46 -14.52
N LEU A 54 -22.65 -10.55 -15.13
CA LEU A 54 -23.04 -9.16 -15.35
C LEU A 54 -24.27 -9.03 -16.28
N ARG A 55 -24.38 -9.90 -17.28
CA ARG A 55 -25.53 -9.92 -18.20
C ARG A 55 -26.80 -10.48 -17.57
N ASP A 56 -26.64 -11.55 -16.78
CA ASP A 56 -27.75 -12.36 -16.29
C ASP A 56 -28.25 -11.90 -14.91
N THR A 57 -27.50 -11.03 -14.21
CA THR A 57 -27.83 -10.51 -12.89
C THR A 57 -28.31 -9.07 -12.97
N PRO A 58 -29.56 -8.78 -12.52
CA PRO A 58 -30.02 -7.40 -12.40
C PRO A 58 -29.07 -6.58 -11.50
N PRO A 59 -28.69 -5.34 -11.87
CA PRO A 59 -27.77 -4.52 -11.08
C PRO A 59 -28.16 -4.42 -9.60
N ALA A 60 -29.44 -4.22 -9.28
CA ALA A 60 -29.93 -4.12 -7.90
C ALA A 60 -29.65 -5.35 -7.04
N ASN A 61 -29.45 -6.52 -7.66
CA ASN A 61 -29.19 -7.78 -6.97
C ASN A 61 -27.69 -8.13 -6.91
N SER A 62 -26.83 -7.31 -7.54
CA SER A 62 -25.39 -7.54 -7.55
C SER A 62 -24.69 -6.75 -6.43
N PRO A 63 -23.81 -7.36 -5.61
CA PRO A 63 -22.98 -6.62 -4.67
C PRO A 63 -22.02 -5.63 -5.37
N LEU A 64 -21.74 -5.78 -6.66
CA LEU A 64 -20.96 -4.81 -7.44
C LEU A 64 -21.65 -3.45 -7.54
N ASN A 65 -22.98 -3.40 -7.44
CA ASN A 65 -23.75 -2.16 -7.48
C ASN A 65 -23.67 -1.32 -6.20
N TRP A 66 -22.99 -1.80 -5.18
CA TRP A 66 -22.66 -0.98 -4.00
C TRP A 66 -21.54 0.02 -4.28
N LEU A 67 -20.75 -0.22 -5.33
CA LEU A 67 -19.71 0.69 -5.79
C LEU A 67 -20.29 1.78 -6.69
N THR A 68 -19.69 2.96 -6.65
CA THR A 68 -19.96 3.99 -7.66
C THR A 68 -19.56 3.48 -9.04
N PRO A 69 -20.13 4.01 -10.14
CA PRO A 69 -19.82 3.54 -11.49
C PRO A 69 -18.33 3.57 -11.83
N GLY A 70 -17.61 4.62 -11.37
CA GLY A 70 -16.17 4.73 -11.58
C GLY A 70 -15.38 3.68 -10.80
N ALA A 71 -15.69 3.49 -9.52
CA ALA A 71 -15.05 2.47 -8.69
C ALA A 71 -15.35 1.05 -9.18
N GLN A 72 -16.58 0.78 -9.59
CA GLN A 72 -16.95 -0.51 -10.18
C GLN A 72 -16.12 -0.81 -11.44
N ARG A 73 -16.00 0.16 -12.34
CA ARG A 73 -15.18 0.03 -13.56
C ARG A 73 -13.73 -0.27 -13.19
N ARG A 74 -13.07 0.56 -12.36
CA ARG A 74 -11.67 0.35 -11.94
C ARG A 74 -11.47 -1.01 -11.28
N PHE A 75 -12.40 -1.42 -10.40
CA PHE A 75 -12.33 -2.74 -9.77
C PHE A 75 -12.39 -3.86 -10.81
N LEU A 76 -13.38 -3.82 -11.74
CA LEU A 76 -13.55 -4.85 -12.78
C LEU A 76 -12.37 -4.89 -13.77
N ASP A 77 -11.80 -3.73 -14.10
CA ASP A 77 -10.61 -3.63 -14.97
C ASP A 77 -9.36 -4.20 -14.29
N SER A 78 -9.25 -4.07 -12.97
CA SER A 78 -8.13 -4.60 -12.19
C SER A 78 -8.12 -6.13 -12.05
N LEU A 79 -9.20 -6.84 -12.43
CA LEU A 79 -9.31 -8.28 -12.27
C LEU A 79 -8.41 -9.03 -13.26
N VAL A 80 -7.39 -9.70 -12.73
CA VAL A 80 -6.49 -10.56 -13.49
C VAL A 80 -6.89 -12.01 -13.29
N TYR A 81 -7.30 -12.68 -14.33
CA TYR A 81 -7.60 -14.11 -14.33
C TYR A 81 -6.40 -14.93 -14.80
N ARG A 82 -6.16 -16.05 -14.14
CA ARG A 82 -5.14 -17.05 -14.48
C ARG A 82 -5.78 -18.43 -14.63
N GLU A 83 -5.00 -19.43 -14.98
CA GLU A 83 -5.44 -20.80 -15.22
C GLU A 83 -6.31 -21.38 -14.08
N HIS A 84 -6.05 -21.00 -12.84
CA HIS A 84 -6.75 -21.54 -11.67
C HIS A 84 -7.68 -20.50 -10.98
N GLY A 85 -8.11 -19.46 -11.69
CA GLY A 85 -9.05 -18.46 -11.19
C GLY A 85 -8.47 -17.05 -11.08
N LEU A 86 -8.93 -16.28 -10.08
CA LEU A 86 -8.49 -14.90 -9.88
C LEU A 86 -7.03 -14.86 -9.42
N GLY A 87 -6.17 -14.25 -10.21
CA GLY A 87 -4.74 -14.10 -9.96
C GLY A 87 -4.32 -12.73 -9.39
N GLY A 88 -5.24 -11.75 -9.42
CA GLY A 88 -4.99 -10.42 -8.88
C GLY A 88 -6.20 -9.50 -9.01
N MET A 89 -6.25 -8.47 -8.16
CA MET A 89 -7.29 -7.44 -8.13
C MET A 89 -6.82 -6.22 -7.33
N SER A 90 -7.44 -5.08 -7.54
CA SER A 90 -7.24 -3.90 -6.71
C SER A 90 -8.31 -3.82 -5.63
N LEU A 91 -7.92 -3.63 -4.38
CA LEU A 91 -8.82 -3.40 -3.25
C LEU A 91 -8.99 -1.89 -2.95
N ALA A 92 -8.31 -1.02 -3.70
CA ALA A 92 -8.23 0.40 -3.41
C ALA A 92 -9.62 1.07 -3.34
N ASP A 93 -10.46 0.90 -4.36
CA ASP A 93 -11.80 1.49 -4.36
C ASP A 93 -12.74 0.81 -3.35
N LEU A 94 -12.59 -0.53 -3.16
CA LEU A 94 -13.43 -1.27 -2.22
C LEU A 94 -13.32 -0.72 -0.79
N ARG A 95 -12.10 -0.40 -0.34
CA ARG A 95 -11.87 0.10 1.01
C ARG A 95 -12.40 1.52 1.22
N TYR A 96 -12.44 2.35 0.18
CA TYR A 96 -12.93 3.72 0.24
C TYR A 96 -14.45 3.83 0.10
N GLU A 97 -15.12 2.84 -0.47
CA GLU A 97 -16.56 2.92 -0.75
C GLU A 97 -17.41 1.92 0.04
N LEU A 98 -16.82 0.83 0.54
CA LEU A 98 -17.54 -0.27 1.18
C LEU A 98 -17.08 -0.53 2.61
N THR A 99 -17.99 -1.03 3.44
CA THR A 99 -17.64 -1.63 4.73
C THR A 99 -16.96 -2.98 4.54
N ARG A 100 -16.17 -3.42 5.54
CA ARG A 100 -15.53 -4.75 5.51
C ARG A 100 -16.51 -5.88 5.19
N LYS A 101 -17.73 -5.83 5.75
CA LYS A 101 -18.78 -6.82 5.48
C LYS A 101 -19.24 -6.81 4.01
N GLN A 102 -19.39 -5.62 3.43
CA GLN A 102 -19.72 -5.48 2.01
C GLN A 102 -18.59 -5.97 1.11
N VAL A 103 -17.34 -5.60 1.43
CA VAL A 103 -16.14 -6.11 0.71
C VAL A 103 -16.09 -7.64 0.78
N TYR A 104 -16.25 -8.24 1.97
CA TYR A 104 -16.31 -9.69 2.13
C TYR A 104 -17.37 -10.32 1.21
N THR A 105 -18.58 -9.76 1.21
CA THR A 105 -19.68 -10.27 0.39
C THR A 105 -19.40 -10.11 -1.11
N LEU A 106 -18.83 -8.98 -1.54
CA LEU A 106 -18.46 -8.74 -2.94
C LEU A 106 -17.37 -9.71 -3.39
N LEU A 107 -16.32 -9.87 -2.59
CA LEU A 107 -15.20 -10.74 -2.93
C LEU A 107 -15.55 -12.23 -2.93
N ARG A 108 -16.63 -12.63 -2.25
CA ARG A 108 -17.18 -14.00 -2.38
C ARG A 108 -17.61 -14.34 -3.80
N LEU A 109 -17.98 -13.35 -4.64
CA LEU A 109 -18.24 -13.61 -6.06
C LEU A 109 -17.04 -14.29 -6.74
N PHE A 110 -15.83 -14.01 -6.28
CA PHE A 110 -14.57 -14.42 -6.88
C PHE A 110 -13.81 -15.46 -6.04
N GLY A 111 -14.37 -15.90 -4.91
CA GLY A 111 -13.67 -16.80 -3.97
C GLY A 111 -12.49 -16.13 -3.23
N ALA A 112 -12.48 -14.81 -3.16
CA ALA A 112 -11.37 -13.99 -2.65
C ALA A 112 -11.74 -13.25 -1.33
N GLN A 113 -12.74 -13.73 -0.60
CA GLN A 113 -13.27 -13.09 0.61
C GLN A 113 -12.26 -12.92 1.73
N ASP A 114 -11.24 -13.75 1.79
CA ASP A 114 -10.22 -13.72 2.86
C ASP A 114 -9.41 -12.41 2.83
N TYR A 115 -9.28 -11.77 1.66
CA TYR A 115 -8.65 -10.46 1.55
C TYR A 115 -9.42 -9.32 2.24
N ALA A 116 -10.67 -9.55 2.65
CA ALA A 116 -11.46 -8.55 3.38
C ALA A 116 -11.15 -8.52 4.89
N VAL A 117 -10.48 -9.54 5.45
CA VAL A 117 -10.32 -9.72 6.89
C VAL A 117 -9.57 -8.56 7.53
N ASP A 118 -8.44 -8.18 6.96
CA ASP A 118 -7.55 -7.14 7.49
C ASP A 118 -7.66 -5.81 6.73
N LEU A 119 -8.68 -5.67 5.87
CA LEU A 119 -8.83 -4.47 5.06
C LEU A 119 -9.31 -3.28 5.91
N ASP A 120 -8.60 -2.16 5.83
CA ASP A 120 -9.03 -0.87 6.37
C ASP A 120 -10.13 -0.27 5.50
N ALA A 121 -11.33 -0.82 5.62
CA ALA A 121 -12.53 -0.38 4.92
C ALA A 121 -13.37 0.58 5.78
N LEU A 122 -14.44 1.14 5.23
CA LEU A 122 -15.38 1.98 5.96
C LEU A 122 -15.93 1.25 7.20
N THR A 123 -16.21 1.97 8.25
CA THR A 123 -16.88 1.45 9.46
C THR A 123 -18.39 1.38 9.28
N THR A 124 -18.95 2.32 8.54
CA THR A 124 -20.39 2.42 8.22
C THR A 124 -20.58 2.54 6.71
N PRO A 125 -21.69 2.02 6.15
CA PRO A 125 -22.00 2.20 4.74
C PRO A 125 -22.09 3.69 4.40
N ARG A 126 -21.56 4.10 3.25
CA ARG A 126 -21.83 5.43 2.73
C ARG A 126 -23.31 5.54 2.36
N PRO A 127 -24.00 6.66 2.71
CA PRO A 127 -25.32 6.92 2.16
C PRO A 127 -25.21 6.97 0.63
N ALA A 128 -26.19 6.38 -0.07
CA ALA A 128 -26.32 6.58 -1.51
C ALA A 128 -26.64 8.07 -1.75
N THR A 129 -25.62 8.87 -2.01
CA THR A 129 -25.79 10.26 -2.39
C THR A 129 -25.96 10.33 -3.89
N HIS A 130 -27.01 11.02 -4.36
CA HIS A 130 -27.26 11.24 -5.79
C HIS A 130 -26.23 12.15 -6.47
N ASP A 131 -25.15 12.51 -5.80
CA ASP A 131 -24.06 13.33 -6.33
C ASP A 131 -22.92 12.47 -6.92
N ASP A 132 -23.31 11.36 -7.59
CA ASP A 132 -22.43 10.45 -8.32
C ASP A 132 -22.01 11.00 -9.70
N THR A 133 -22.11 12.30 -9.92
CA THR A 133 -21.47 12.91 -11.09
C THR A 133 -19.97 12.76 -10.94
N ALA A 134 -19.36 11.96 -11.82
CA ALA A 134 -17.93 11.78 -11.88
C ALA A 134 -17.25 13.16 -11.84
N GLY A 135 -16.51 13.44 -10.77
CA GLY A 135 -15.77 14.67 -10.65
C GLY A 135 -14.67 14.75 -11.71
N THR A 136 -14.20 15.93 -11.99
CA THR A 136 -13.12 16.14 -12.97
C THR A 136 -11.83 15.45 -12.53
N LEU A 137 -11.58 15.36 -11.20
CA LEU A 137 -10.40 14.70 -10.64
C LEU A 137 -10.53 13.19 -10.59
N GLU A 138 -11.74 12.61 -10.62
CA GLU A 138 -11.89 11.15 -10.76
C GLU A 138 -11.36 10.67 -12.13
N ALA A 139 -11.72 11.36 -13.22
CA ALA A 139 -11.21 11.03 -14.54
C ALA A 139 -9.68 11.26 -14.66
N ALA A 140 -9.15 12.28 -13.97
CA ALA A 140 -7.72 12.50 -13.86
C ALA A 140 -7.03 11.36 -13.08
N TYR A 141 -7.68 10.85 -12.02
CA TYR A 141 -7.18 9.72 -11.25
C TYR A 141 -7.13 8.42 -12.08
N ASP A 142 -8.13 8.17 -12.94
CA ASP A 142 -8.10 7.04 -13.89
C ASP A 142 -6.88 7.14 -14.82
N ARG A 143 -6.55 8.36 -15.33
CA ARG A 143 -5.35 8.58 -16.16
C ARG A 143 -4.05 8.40 -15.38
N LEU A 144 -4.02 8.81 -14.10
CA LEU A 144 -2.87 8.61 -13.22
C LEU A 144 -2.59 7.12 -12.98
N LEU A 145 -3.64 6.33 -12.74
CA LEU A 145 -3.53 4.87 -12.60
C LEU A 145 -3.04 4.22 -13.90
N ALA A 146 -3.61 4.61 -15.03
CA ALA A 146 -3.19 4.09 -16.34
C ALA A 146 -1.73 4.45 -16.65
N ALA A 147 -1.27 5.67 -16.32
CA ALA A 147 0.12 6.06 -16.47
C ALA A 147 1.08 5.22 -15.60
N ALA A 148 0.63 4.84 -14.39
CA ALA A 148 1.39 3.96 -13.50
C ALA A 148 1.48 2.53 -14.03
N GLU A 149 0.40 2.00 -14.61
CA GLU A 149 0.30 0.64 -15.12
C GLU A 149 1.09 0.43 -16.42
N HIS A 150 1.06 1.42 -17.32
CA HIS A 150 1.73 1.34 -18.63
C HIS A 150 3.22 1.72 -18.60
N ALA A 151 3.74 2.14 -17.44
CA ALA A 151 5.15 2.50 -17.33
C ALA A 151 6.04 1.25 -17.28
N GLU A 152 7.01 1.19 -18.18
CA GLU A 152 7.99 0.12 -18.22
C GLU A 152 9.12 0.36 -17.20
N GLY A 153 9.53 -0.70 -16.50
CA GLY A 153 10.68 -0.71 -15.57
C GLY A 153 10.58 0.38 -14.49
N GLY A 154 11.70 1.02 -14.15
CA GLY A 154 11.79 2.10 -13.15
C GLY A 154 11.11 3.42 -13.50
N ALA A 155 10.44 3.50 -14.64
CA ALA A 155 9.75 4.72 -15.09
C ALA A 155 8.41 4.98 -14.38
N GLN A 156 7.89 4.03 -13.57
CA GLN A 156 6.59 4.16 -12.93
C GLN A 156 6.49 5.42 -12.05
N GLY A 157 7.47 5.66 -11.17
CA GLY A 157 7.50 6.86 -10.33
C GLY A 157 7.56 8.15 -11.13
N GLN A 158 8.29 8.16 -12.26
CA GLN A 158 8.35 9.31 -13.16
C GLN A 158 7.04 9.52 -13.92
N ALA A 159 6.38 8.44 -14.35
CA ALA A 159 5.09 8.52 -15.04
C ALA A 159 4.01 9.07 -14.10
N ILE A 160 3.96 8.57 -12.86
CA ILE A 160 3.09 9.10 -11.81
C ILE A 160 3.39 10.57 -11.54
N SER A 161 4.66 10.95 -11.38
CA SER A 161 5.05 12.35 -11.12
C SER A 161 4.62 13.28 -12.23
N ARG A 162 4.80 12.90 -13.52
CA ARG A 162 4.36 13.70 -14.67
C ARG A 162 2.85 13.86 -14.72
N SER A 163 2.11 12.75 -14.54
CA SER A 163 0.65 12.76 -14.54
C SER A 163 0.10 13.59 -13.37
N TYR A 164 0.66 13.43 -12.17
CA TYR A 164 0.28 14.22 -11.01
C TYR A 164 0.53 15.72 -11.23
N ALA A 165 1.70 16.09 -11.74
CA ALA A 165 2.05 17.48 -12.00
C ALA A 165 1.10 18.16 -13.01
N ALA A 166 0.65 17.42 -14.02
CA ALA A 166 -0.27 17.92 -15.04
C ALA A 166 -1.72 18.05 -14.53
N GLU A 167 -2.20 17.06 -13.77
CA GLU A 167 -3.63 16.90 -13.49
C GLU A 167 -4.01 17.38 -12.09
N PHE A 168 -3.15 17.20 -11.07
CA PHE A 168 -3.47 17.44 -9.67
C PHE A 168 -2.75 18.64 -9.06
N ALA A 169 -1.49 18.91 -9.42
CA ALA A 169 -0.75 20.04 -8.87
C ALA A 169 -1.46 21.39 -9.04
N PRO A 170 -2.18 21.66 -10.15
CA PRO A 170 -2.97 22.89 -10.27
C PRO A 170 -4.05 23.06 -9.23
N ALA A 171 -4.62 21.96 -8.68
CA ALA A 171 -5.65 21.98 -7.64
C ALA A 171 -5.08 22.15 -6.22
N GLN A 172 -3.77 22.06 -6.04
CA GLN A 172 -3.11 22.09 -4.74
C GLN A 172 -2.97 23.50 -4.11
N THR A 173 -3.47 24.55 -4.74
CA THR A 173 -3.60 25.86 -4.08
C THR A 173 -4.79 25.88 -3.13
N ASP A 174 -4.69 26.60 -1.99
CA ASP A 174 -5.75 26.62 -0.98
C ASP A 174 -7.11 27.06 -1.55
N ALA A 175 -7.11 28.12 -2.37
CA ALA A 175 -8.34 28.61 -2.99
C ALA A 175 -9.03 27.55 -3.87
N ARG A 176 -8.25 26.82 -4.69
CA ARG A 176 -8.79 25.77 -5.56
C ARG A 176 -9.24 24.56 -4.78
N ARG A 177 -8.44 24.10 -3.80
CA ARG A 177 -8.77 22.97 -2.93
C ARG A 177 -10.09 23.20 -2.20
N HIS A 178 -10.30 24.39 -1.63
CA HIS A 178 -11.55 24.74 -0.94
C HIS A 178 -12.76 24.83 -1.89
N ALA A 179 -12.55 25.11 -3.17
CA ALA A 179 -13.60 25.18 -4.18
C ALA A 179 -14.01 23.82 -4.76
N LEU A 180 -13.26 22.73 -4.49
CA LEU A 180 -13.59 21.40 -4.99
C LEU A 180 -14.88 20.87 -4.34
N GLY A 181 -15.60 20.02 -5.06
CA GLY A 181 -16.61 19.14 -4.46
C GLY A 181 -15.97 18.08 -3.58
N ASP A 182 -16.76 17.44 -2.71
CA ASP A 182 -16.26 16.44 -1.76
C ASP A 182 -15.58 15.27 -2.45
N ARG A 183 -16.16 14.79 -3.58
CA ARG A 183 -15.59 13.69 -4.36
C ARG A 183 -14.23 14.05 -4.99
N ASP A 184 -14.12 15.23 -5.57
CA ASP A 184 -12.85 15.70 -6.14
C ASP A 184 -11.79 15.93 -5.05
N ALA A 185 -12.17 16.40 -3.85
CA ALA A 185 -11.26 16.52 -2.70
C ALA A 185 -10.73 15.13 -2.25
N GLU A 186 -11.58 14.10 -2.27
CA GLU A 186 -11.16 12.72 -2.00
C GLU A 186 -10.15 12.22 -3.04
N PHE A 187 -10.39 12.45 -4.35
CA PHE A 187 -9.45 12.04 -5.38
C PHE A 187 -8.16 12.84 -5.37
N LEU A 188 -8.19 14.10 -4.92
CA LEU A 188 -6.97 14.90 -4.70
C LEU A 188 -6.09 14.25 -3.64
N PHE A 189 -6.66 13.86 -2.49
CA PHE A 189 -5.98 13.12 -1.42
C PHE A 189 -5.41 11.79 -1.92
N ARG A 190 -6.22 10.97 -2.61
CA ARG A 190 -5.80 9.66 -3.12
C ARG A 190 -4.67 9.76 -4.15
N ALA A 191 -4.67 10.81 -4.99
CA ALA A 191 -3.61 11.06 -5.95
C ALA A 191 -2.31 11.45 -5.27
N ALA A 192 -2.35 12.30 -4.23
CA ALA A 192 -1.19 12.68 -3.44
C ALA A 192 -0.59 11.47 -2.68
N GLU A 193 -1.45 10.60 -2.13
CA GLU A 193 -1.03 9.35 -1.48
C GLU A 193 -0.31 8.43 -2.48
N LEU A 194 -0.91 8.18 -3.65
CA LEU A 194 -0.32 7.35 -4.68
C LEU A 194 1.03 7.89 -5.16
N ALA A 195 1.14 9.20 -5.38
CA ALA A 195 2.38 9.85 -5.80
C ALA A 195 3.46 9.78 -4.71
N PHE A 196 3.09 9.97 -3.43
CA PHE A 196 4.02 9.82 -2.32
C PHE A 196 4.49 8.36 -2.16
N ARG A 197 3.58 7.41 -2.17
CA ARG A 197 3.90 5.99 -2.04
C ARG A 197 4.81 5.48 -3.15
N ALA A 198 4.59 5.95 -4.38
CA ALA A 198 5.40 5.55 -5.53
C ALA A 198 6.81 6.16 -5.53
N THR A 199 6.98 7.36 -4.95
CA THR A 199 8.22 8.15 -5.13
C THR A 199 8.95 8.48 -3.84
N GLY A 200 8.26 8.52 -2.71
CA GLY A 200 8.80 8.99 -1.42
C GLY A 200 9.11 10.49 -1.39
N GLN A 201 8.71 11.28 -2.40
CA GLN A 201 9.07 12.70 -2.48
C GLN A 201 8.35 13.55 -1.42
N PRO A 202 9.07 14.37 -0.64
CA PRO A 202 8.47 15.16 0.45
C PRO A 202 7.39 16.15 0.00
N GLY A 203 7.42 16.60 -1.26
CA GLY A 203 6.40 17.47 -1.83
C GLY A 203 5.02 16.84 -1.83
N TYR A 204 4.91 15.57 -2.21
CA TYR A 204 3.64 14.84 -2.22
C TYR A 204 3.12 14.54 -0.79
N LEU A 205 4.01 14.33 0.18
CA LEU A 205 3.59 14.26 1.59
C LEU A 205 3.03 15.60 2.08
N ALA A 206 3.61 16.71 1.64
CA ALA A 206 3.09 18.04 1.99
C ALA A 206 1.72 18.30 1.35
N ASP A 207 1.49 17.83 0.12
CA ASP A 207 0.19 17.87 -0.53
C ASP A 207 -0.81 16.99 0.22
N LEU A 208 -0.47 15.73 0.47
CA LEU A 208 -1.28 14.77 1.21
C LEU A 208 -1.73 15.31 2.59
N ARG A 209 -0.82 15.99 3.30
CA ARG A 209 -1.13 16.60 4.60
C ARG A 209 -2.16 17.73 4.45
N ARG A 210 -2.05 18.57 3.42
CA ARG A 210 -3.02 19.65 3.14
C ARG A 210 -4.39 19.09 2.74
N ASP A 211 -4.39 18.03 1.93
CA ASP A 211 -5.60 17.38 1.47
C ASP A 211 -6.31 16.65 2.62
N PHE A 212 -5.56 16.01 3.51
CA PHE A 212 -6.10 15.42 4.73
C PHE A 212 -6.76 16.47 5.62
N ALA A 213 -6.09 17.60 5.86
CA ALA A 213 -6.65 18.71 6.64
C ALA A 213 -7.93 19.29 5.99
N GLU A 214 -8.01 19.30 4.66
CA GLU A 214 -9.23 19.72 3.96
C GLU A 214 -10.36 18.72 4.15
N LEU A 215 -10.08 17.40 4.11
CA LEU A 215 -11.07 16.36 4.41
C LEU A 215 -11.55 16.46 5.88
N GLU A 216 -10.64 16.76 6.82
CA GLU A 216 -11.01 17.03 8.24
C GLU A 216 -11.97 18.22 8.35
N ARG A 217 -11.63 19.35 7.69
CA ARG A 217 -12.47 20.55 7.67
C ARG A 217 -13.89 20.27 7.13
N ARG A 218 -14.01 19.33 6.19
CA ARG A 218 -15.27 18.89 5.59
C ARG A 218 -15.98 17.80 6.40
N HIS A 219 -15.39 17.31 7.48
CA HIS A 219 -15.87 16.12 8.22
C HIS A 219 -16.01 14.87 7.33
N ARG A 220 -15.05 14.68 6.41
CA ARG A 220 -15.03 13.60 5.42
C ARG A 220 -13.88 12.61 5.63
N VAL A 221 -13.18 12.69 6.76
CA VAL A 221 -12.13 11.71 7.08
C VAL A 221 -12.78 10.41 7.53
N ASP A 222 -12.64 9.39 6.72
CA ASP A 222 -13.03 8.02 7.05
C ASP A 222 -11.79 7.20 7.45
N ARG A 223 -12.01 5.96 7.93
CA ARG A 223 -10.95 5.04 8.33
C ARG A 223 -9.85 4.86 7.25
N PRO A 224 -10.16 4.63 5.94
CA PRO A 224 -9.12 4.52 4.91
C PRO A 224 -8.23 5.76 4.78
N HIS A 225 -8.80 6.97 4.88
CA HIS A 225 -8.03 8.21 4.82
C HIS A 225 -7.03 8.31 5.97
N ALA A 226 -7.50 8.06 7.21
CA ALA A 226 -6.64 8.10 8.39
C ALA A 226 -5.56 7.02 8.35
N SER A 227 -5.89 5.82 7.84
CA SER A 227 -4.95 4.72 7.66
C SER A 227 -3.87 5.07 6.63
N ASP A 228 -4.25 5.57 5.46
CA ASP A 228 -3.29 5.91 4.39
C ASP A 228 -2.38 7.08 4.80
N PHE A 229 -2.92 8.08 5.48
CA PHE A 229 -2.10 9.18 5.99
C PHE A 229 -1.15 8.73 7.11
N HIS A 230 -1.60 7.86 8.02
CA HIS A 230 -0.74 7.24 9.03
C HIS A 230 0.43 6.48 8.39
N ASP A 231 0.13 5.65 7.39
CA ASP A 231 1.14 4.84 6.71
C ASP A 231 2.14 5.71 5.95
N ALA A 232 1.68 6.79 5.31
CA ALA A 232 2.55 7.78 4.68
C ALA A 232 3.48 8.48 5.69
N LEU A 233 2.98 8.81 6.89
CA LEU A 233 3.80 9.39 7.95
C LEU A 233 4.89 8.43 8.44
N LEU A 234 4.57 7.13 8.59
CA LEU A 234 5.57 6.12 8.97
C LEU A 234 6.65 5.95 7.89
N VAL A 235 6.26 5.85 6.62
CA VAL A 235 7.19 5.77 5.48
C VAL A 235 8.10 7.01 5.42
N ALA A 236 7.57 8.18 5.81
CA ALA A 236 8.31 9.44 5.88
C ALA A 236 9.11 9.60 7.18
N HIS A 237 9.16 8.59 8.05
CA HIS A 237 9.83 8.63 9.36
C HIS A 237 9.32 9.75 10.28
N ARG A 238 8.01 10.03 10.24
CA ARG A 238 7.30 11.02 11.07
C ARG A 238 6.56 10.33 12.21
N ASP A 239 7.27 9.52 13.00
CA ASP A 239 6.70 8.59 13.99
C ASP A 239 5.85 9.29 15.07
N ASP A 240 6.24 10.51 15.49
CA ASP A 240 5.48 11.28 16.49
C ASP A 240 4.14 11.75 15.91
N GLU A 241 4.12 12.18 14.63
CA GLU A 241 2.89 12.57 13.94
C GLU A 241 1.99 11.36 13.70
N ALA A 242 2.57 10.21 13.32
CA ALA A 242 1.82 8.97 13.15
C ALA A 242 1.14 8.52 14.46
N ARG A 243 1.86 8.60 15.59
CA ARG A 243 1.28 8.32 16.92
C ARG A 243 0.17 9.29 17.30
N ALA A 244 0.36 10.57 17.04
CA ALA A 244 -0.68 11.59 17.30
C ALA A 244 -1.93 11.34 16.46
N LEU A 245 -1.77 10.95 15.21
CA LEU A 245 -2.89 10.61 14.31
C LEU A 245 -3.70 9.42 14.82
N LEU A 246 -3.05 8.33 15.27
CA LEU A 246 -3.75 7.18 15.88
C LEU A 246 -4.52 7.56 17.13
N ALA A 247 -4.00 8.49 17.95
CA ALA A 247 -4.71 8.99 19.12
C ALA A 247 -5.96 9.80 18.74
N ALA A 248 -5.90 10.56 17.63
CA ALA A 248 -7.03 11.32 17.10
C ALA A 248 -8.08 10.45 16.38
N TYR A 249 -7.65 9.35 15.75
CA TYR A 249 -8.48 8.43 14.98
C TYR A 249 -8.40 6.99 15.53
N PRO A 250 -8.96 6.70 16.71
CA PRO A 250 -8.86 5.39 17.36
C PRO A 250 -9.59 4.25 16.61
N VAL A 251 -10.39 4.60 15.59
CA VAL A 251 -11.05 3.62 14.72
C VAL A 251 -10.07 2.91 13.77
N VAL A 252 -8.87 3.43 13.62
CA VAL A 252 -7.79 2.79 12.89
C VAL A 252 -7.17 1.73 13.79
N GLU A 253 -7.55 0.47 13.58
CA GLU A 253 -7.01 -0.69 14.31
C GLU A 253 -5.59 -1.00 13.83
N ARG A 254 -4.63 -0.22 14.27
CA ARG A 254 -3.21 -0.45 13.99
C ARG A 254 -2.45 -0.74 15.28
N SER A 255 -1.53 -1.67 15.20
CA SER A 255 -0.54 -1.81 16.27
C SER A 255 0.26 -0.51 16.39
N PRO A 256 0.65 -0.10 17.61
CA PRO A 256 1.51 1.07 17.78
C PRO A 256 2.75 0.97 16.89
N PRO A 257 3.19 2.08 16.26
CA PRO A 257 4.38 2.08 15.44
C PRO A 257 5.58 1.50 16.20
N PRO A 258 6.46 0.72 15.54
CA PRO A 258 7.68 0.25 16.16
C PRO A 258 8.57 1.44 16.56
N SER A 259 9.34 1.30 17.62
CA SER A 259 10.38 2.27 17.92
C SER A 259 11.51 2.16 16.88
N MET A 260 11.93 3.30 16.33
CA MET A 260 12.97 3.34 15.31
C MET A 260 14.28 3.86 15.88
N ARG A 261 15.38 3.11 15.71
CA ARG A 261 16.70 3.48 16.22
C ARG A 261 17.76 3.37 15.14
N SER A 262 18.68 4.34 15.13
CA SER A 262 19.88 4.28 14.30
C SER A 262 21.11 4.37 15.18
N PHE A 263 21.98 3.38 15.12
CA PHE A 263 23.23 3.37 15.91
C PHE A 263 24.39 4.09 15.21
N SER A 264 24.23 4.45 13.95
CA SER A 264 25.25 5.13 13.17
C SER A 264 24.67 6.32 12.42
N ARG A 265 25.52 7.31 12.10
CA ARG A 265 25.15 8.39 11.20
C ARG A 265 25.06 7.87 9.77
N ILE A 266 23.90 7.36 9.38
CA ILE A 266 23.63 6.95 8.00
C ILE A 266 22.95 8.13 7.32
N ARG A 267 23.57 8.62 6.22
CA ARG A 267 22.99 9.73 5.44
C ARG A 267 21.80 9.21 4.62
N ASN A 268 20.86 10.10 4.30
CA ASN A 268 19.78 9.78 3.37
C ASN A 268 20.37 9.45 1.99
N GLY A 269 19.75 8.51 1.27
CA GLY A 269 20.24 7.99 0.00
C GLY A 269 21.43 7.00 0.12
N GLN A 270 21.91 6.70 1.34
CA GLN A 270 22.84 5.59 1.53
C GLN A 270 22.08 4.28 1.68
N PRO A 271 22.51 3.19 0.99
CA PRO A 271 21.91 1.87 1.13
C PRO A 271 21.79 1.46 2.60
N SER A 272 20.57 1.35 3.08
CA SER A 272 20.28 1.01 4.47
C SER A 272 18.91 0.38 4.62
N LEU A 273 18.77 -0.47 5.62
CA LEU A 273 17.56 -1.21 5.92
C LEU A 273 17.16 -1.00 7.37
N TRP A 274 15.87 -1.01 7.60
CA TRP A 274 15.29 -1.31 8.91
C TRP A 274 15.27 -2.82 9.12
N VAL A 275 15.81 -3.26 10.23
CA VAL A 275 15.89 -4.67 10.60
C VAL A 275 15.17 -4.89 11.92
N VAL A 276 14.32 -5.91 11.97
CA VAL A 276 13.69 -6.37 13.22
C VAL A 276 14.75 -7.05 14.09
N THR A 277 14.90 -6.59 15.32
CA THR A 277 15.87 -7.17 16.26
C THR A 277 15.46 -8.58 16.65
N PRO A 278 16.30 -9.62 16.42
CA PRO A 278 16.00 -10.98 16.79
C PRO A 278 15.85 -11.18 18.29
N GLY A 279 14.97 -12.12 18.68
CA GLY A 279 14.86 -12.58 20.08
C GLY A 279 14.31 -11.55 21.07
N THR A 280 13.83 -10.42 20.61
CA THR A 280 13.18 -9.41 21.47
C THR A 280 11.68 -9.38 21.23
N ARG A 281 10.90 -9.23 22.32
CA ARG A 281 9.46 -8.94 22.22
C ARG A 281 9.15 -7.46 21.97
N LYS A 282 10.17 -6.60 21.95
CA LYS A 282 10.01 -5.17 21.70
C LYS A 282 9.69 -4.96 20.23
N ARG A 283 8.75 -4.09 19.96
CA ARG A 283 8.49 -3.57 18.62
C ARG A 283 9.57 -2.53 18.30
N GLU A 284 10.70 -2.98 17.76
CA GLU A 284 11.84 -2.14 17.48
C GLU A 284 12.44 -2.45 16.11
N LEU A 285 12.65 -1.41 15.32
CA LEU A 285 13.40 -1.43 14.08
C LEU A 285 14.73 -0.72 14.26
N VAL A 286 15.79 -1.37 13.83
CA VAL A 286 17.15 -0.81 13.89
C VAL A 286 17.66 -0.57 12.49
N ARG A 287 18.14 0.65 12.22
CA ARG A 287 18.69 1.00 10.92
C ARG A 287 20.11 0.50 10.79
N PHE A 288 20.36 -0.30 9.78
CA PHE A 288 21.67 -0.79 9.39
C PHE A 288 22.03 -0.36 7.97
N ARG A 289 23.29 -0.02 7.79
CA ARG A 289 23.86 0.20 6.48
C ARG A 289 24.25 -1.15 5.88
N PHE A 290 23.96 -1.38 4.59
CA PHE A 290 24.45 -2.55 3.90
C PHE A 290 25.28 -2.15 2.66
N ASN A 291 26.17 -3.07 2.25
CA ASN A 291 27.09 -2.82 1.16
C ASN A 291 26.54 -3.43 -0.13
N ILE A 292 26.07 -2.60 -1.05
CA ILE A 292 25.60 -3.05 -2.38
C ILE A 292 26.77 -3.30 -3.37
N ARG A 293 28.02 -2.99 -2.98
CA ARG A 293 29.21 -3.13 -3.82
C ARG A 293 30.08 -4.33 -3.41
N ALA A 294 29.48 -5.32 -2.77
CA ALA A 294 30.16 -6.59 -2.52
C ALA A 294 30.55 -7.26 -3.84
N PRO A 295 31.65 -8.07 -3.88
CA PRO A 295 32.07 -8.74 -5.10
C PRO A 295 30.99 -9.58 -5.77
N ALA A 296 30.22 -10.32 -4.98
CA ALA A 296 29.04 -11.05 -5.43
C ALA A 296 27.92 -10.89 -4.43
N GLN A 297 26.70 -10.60 -4.90
CA GLN A 297 25.52 -10.41 -4.03
C GLN A 297 24.23 -10.66 -4.79
N VAL A 298 23.21 -11.17 -4.09
CA VAL A 298 21.84 -11.25 -4.60
C VAL A 298 20.97 -10.34 -3.75
N ILE A 299 20.35 -9.33 -4.35
CA ILE A 299 19.32 -8.53 -3.69
C ILE A 299 17.95 -9.08 -4.12
N VAL A 300 17.13 -9.47 -3.16
CA VAL A 300 15.80 -10.01 -3.41
C VAL A 300 14.76 -9.01 -2.93
N LEU A 301 14.08 -8.35 -3.86
CA LEU A 301 12.90 -7.56 -3.51
C LEU A 301 11.74 -8.51 -3.23
N ALA A 302 11.20 -8.47 -2.02
CA ALA A 302 10.14 -9.37 -1.57
C ALA A 302 9.10 -8.61 -0.72
N SER A 303 7.91 -9.16 -0.60
CA SER A 303 6.85 -8.60 0.26
C SER A 303 6.23 -9.70 1.10
N THR A 304 5.91 -9.38 2.34
CA THR A 304 5.23 -10.30 3.27
C THR A 304 3.81 -10.62 2.80
N ALA A 305 3.17 -9.69 2.07
CA ALA A 305 1.84 -9.88 1.49
C ALA A 305 1.85 -10.68 0.17
N CYS A 306 3.03 -10.99 -0.39
CA CYS A 306 3.16 -11.68 -1.67
C CYS A 306 3.41 -13.19 -1.48
N HIS A 307 2.42 -14.02 -1.80
CA HIS A 307 2.56 -15.48 -1.70
C HIS A 307 3.65 -16.05 -2.63
N PHE A 308 3.97 -15.38 -3.75
CA PHE A 308 5.09 -15.78 -4.61
C PHE A 308 6.43 -15.54 -3.92
N SER A 309 6.56 -14.49 -3.11
CA SER A 309 7.76 -14.27 -2.27
C SER A 309 7.90 -15.38 -1.23
N ALA A 310 6.81 -15.77 -0.56
CA ALA A 310 6.80 -16.86 0.41
C ALA A 310 7.12 -18.22 -0.25
N ASN A 311 6.60 -18.49 -1.44
CA ASN A 311 6.92 -19.69 -2.20
C ASN A 311 8.40 -19.73 -2.58
N ALA A 312 8.96 -18.62 -3.04
CA ALA A 312 10.38 -18.51 -3.38
C ALA A 312 11.26 -18.77 -2.18
N ALA A 313 10.96 -18.18 -1.02
CA ALA A 313 11.70 -18.39 0.21
C ALA A 313 11.69 -19.86 0.63
N ARG A 314 10.51 -20.49 0.65
CA ARG A 314 10.36 -21.90 1.00
C ARG A 314 11.16 -22.83 0.07
N ASP A 315 11.07 -22.62 -1.24
CA ASP A 315 11.72 -23.47 -2.23
C ASP A 315 13.27 -23.30 -2.20
N ILE A 316 13.76 -22.09 -1.95
CA ILE A 316 15.19 -21.81 -1.77
C ILE A 316 15.69 -22.44 -0.46
N GLU A 317 14.96 -22.35 0.64
CA GLU A 317 15.34 -22.98 1.92
C GLU A 317 15.30 -24.51 1.86
N ALA A 318 14.46 -25.08 1.01
CA ALA A 318 14.42 -26.55 0.79
C ALA A 318 15.65 -27.11 0.08
N ASP A 319 16.38 -26.29 -0.68
CA ASP A 319 17.65 -26.64 -1.30
C ASP A 319 18.80 -26.23 -0.39
N PRO A 320 19.56 -27.17 0.22
CA PRO A 320 20.63 -26.85 1.19
C PRO A 320 21.72 -25.93 0.60
N LEU A 321 22.08 -26.11 -0.66
CA LEU A 321 23.09 -25.30 -1.33
C LEU A 321 22.59 -23.86 -1.55
N LEU A 322 21.38 -23.70 -2.07
CA LEU A 322 20.79 -22.38 -2.29
C LEU A 322 20.52 -21.66 -0.97
N ARG A 323 19.99 -22.36 0.03
CA ARG A 323 19.79 -21.79 1.37
C ARG A 323 21.08 -21.20 1.94
N ASP A 324 22.20 -21.94 1.85
CA ASP A 324 23.47 -21.50 2.38
C ASP A 324 24.06 -20.33 1.58
N LEU A 325 23.94 -20.34 0.23
CA LEU A 325 24.35 -19.23 -0.62
C LEU A 325 23.50 -17.98 -0.36
N PHE A 326 22.17 -18.10 -0.25
CA PHE A 326 21.31 -16.97 0.02
C PHE A 326 21.45 -16.43 1.45
N ARG A 327 21.79 -17.28 2.42
CA ARG A 327 22.12 -16.81 3.78
C ARG A 327 23.38 -15.97 3.81
N GLU A 328 24.39 -16.29 2.99
CA GLU A 328 25.69 -15.62 2.98
C GLU A 328 25.72 -14.42 2.02
N TYR A 329 25.18 -14.56 0.82
CA TYR A 329 25.27 -13.56 -0.26
C TYR A 329 23.91 -12.89 -0.58
N GLY A 330 22.82 -13.37 -0.02
CA GLY A 330 21.47 -12.85 -0.26
C GLY A 330 21.07 -11.76 0.73
N GLN A 331 20.51 -10.68 0.22
CA GLN A 331 19.83 -9.68 1.03
C GLN A 331 18.38 -9.58 0.61
N TRP A 332 17.48 -10.08 1.43
CA TRP A 332 16.05 -9.95 1.22
C TRP A 332 15.58 -8.60 1.72
N VAL A 333 14.85 -7.88 0.88
CA VAL A 333 14.46 -6.49 1.12
C VAL A 333 13.00 -6.29 0.78
N ALA A 334 12.24 -5.80 1.74
CA ALA A 334 10.88 -5.31 1.55
C ALA A 334 10.89 -3.82 1.17
N PRO A 335 9.90 -3.34 0.41
CA PRO A 335 9.74 -1.92 0.12
C PRO A 335 9.53 -1.09 1.40
N PRO A 336 9.79 0.24 1.38
CA PRO A 336 9.62 1.11 2.56
C PRO A 336 8.22 1.06 3.19
N SER A 337 7.19 0.79 2.39
CA SER A 337 5.80 0.66 2.87
C SER A 337 5.60 -0.49 3.86
N GLU A 338 6.43 -1.53 3.84
CA GLU A 338 6.34 -2.64 4.79
C GLU A 338 6.72 -2.25 6.24
N VAL A 339 7.17 -1.03 6.48
CA VAL A 339 7.35 -0.50 7.85
C VAL A 339 6.04 -0.55 8.64
N THR A 340 4.90 -0.48 7.98
CA THR A 340 3.56 -0.61 8.55
C THR A 340 3.19 -2.06 8.89
N ALA A 341 3.86 -3.03 8.25
CA ALA A 341 3.64 -4.46 8.40
C ALA A 341 4.68 -5.13 9.35
N PHE A 342 5.12 -4.42 10.40
CA PHE A 342 6.15 -4.88 11.33
C PHE A 342 5.95 -6.32 11.82
N ASP A 343 4.72 -6.68 12.20
CA ASP A 343 4.43 -8.01 12.72
C ASP A 343 4.59 -9.09 11.65
N ALA A 344 4.14 -8.84 10.42
CA ALA A 344 4.32 -9.76 9.29
C ALA A 344 5.80 -9.93 8.93
N VAL A 345 6.61 -8.85 8.97
CA VAL A 345 8.07 -8.95 8.77
C VAL A 345 8.73 -9.74 9.88
N ARG A 346 8.28 -9.59 11.13
CA ARG A 346 8.77 -10.39 12.26
C ARG A 346 8.45 -11.88 12.06
N GLU A 347 7.21 -12.20 11.74
CA GLU A 347 6.74 -13.57 11.46
C GLU A 347 7.50 -14.20 10.29
N TRP A 348 7.73 -13.45 9.21
CA TRP A 348 8.61 -13.88 8.12
C TRP A 348 10.00 -14.26 8.63
N ASN A 349 10.61 -13.40 9.43
CA ASN A 349 11.97 -13.62 9.94
C ASN A 349 12.07 -14.80 10.93
N GLU A 350 10.98 -15.14 11.59
CA GLU A 350 10.86 -16.34 12.45
C GLU A 350 10.69 -17.60 11.58
N ALA A 351 9.88 -17.53 10.52
CA ALA A 351 9.63 -18.63 9.60
C ALA A 351 10.82 -18.91 8.66
N HIS A 352 11.55 -17.86 8.25
CA HIS A 352 12.65 -17.92 7.30
C HIS A 352 13.96 -17.37 7.89
N PRO A 353 14.57 -18.04 8.88
CA PRO A 353 15.76 -17.52 9.59
C PRO A 353 17.01 -17.37 8.71
N ALA A 354 17.10 -18.15 7.62
CA ALA A 354 18.19 -18.05 6.65
C ALA A 354 18.00 -16.92 5.63
N LEU A 355 16.76 -16.47 5.41
CA LEU A 355 16.35 -15.51 4.39
C LEU A 355 15.64 -14.30 5.01
N ARG A 356 16.30 -13.71 6.03
CA ARG A 356 15.68 -12.64 6.82
C ARG A 356 15.40 -11.41 5.98
N LEU A 357 14.19 -10.90 6.11
CA LEU A 357 13.68 -9.72 5.42
C LEU A 357 14.04 -8.46 6.21
N GLY A 358 14.72 -7.52 5.56
CA GLY A 358 14.86 -6.15 6.04
C GLY A 358 13.97 -5.22 5.23
N ILE A 359 13.55 -4.09 5.79
CA ILE A 359 12.72 -3.09 5.10
C ILE A 359 13.62 -1.99 4.56
N ALA A 360 13.51 -1.63 3.29
CA ALA A 360 14.26 -0.52 2.72
C ALA A 360 13.98 0.77 3.51
N TYR A 361 15.03 1.55 3.80
CA TYR A 361 14.86 2.80 4.54
C TYR A 361 14.03 3.82 3.74
N ASP A 362 14.36 3.96 2.47
CA ASP A 362 13.67 4.80 1.48
C ASP A 362 13.83 4.19 0.08
N ASN A 363 13.14 4.75 -0.91
CA ASN A 363 13.24 4.28 -2.30
C ASN A 363 14.64 4.51 -2.90
N ALA A 364 15.41 5.46 -2.40
CA ALA A 364 16.77 5.72 -2.86
C ALA A 364 17.80 4.73 -2.28
N ALA A 365 17.43 3.95 -1.26
CA ALA A 365 18.30 2.93 -0.67
C ALA A 365 18.65 1.80 -1.65
N LEU A 366 17.82 1.59 -2.66
CA LEU A 366 17.95 0.51 -3.65
C LEU A 366 17.88 1.07 -5.08
N PRO A 367 18.92 1.76 -5.56
CA PRO A 367 18.88 2.46 -6.85
C PRO A 367 18.71 1.53 -8.06
N MET A 368 18.95 0.20 -7.89
CA MET A 368 18.72 -0.80 -8.93
C MET A 368 17.27 -1.29 -8.99
N VAL A 369 16.43 -0.97 -8.01
CA VAL A 369 15.05 -1.44 -8.00
C VAL A 369 14.22 -0.60 -8.96
N GLU A 370 14.04 -1.14 -10.14
CA GLU A 370 13.25 -0.53 -11.22
C GLU A 370 11.82 -1.04 -11.26
N ARG A 371 11.49 -2.07 -10.45
CA ARG A 371 10.20 -2.78 -10.48
C ARG A 371 9.59 -2.84 -9.10
N VAL A 372 8.26 -2.74 -9.04
CA VAL A 372 7.48 -2.94 -7.81
C VAL A 372 6.95 -4.37 -7.67
N GLU A 373 7.15 -5.22 -8.68
CA GLU A 373 6.78 -6.63 -8.63
C GLU A 373 7.60 -7.38 -7.59
N THR A 374 7.03 -8.41 -6.97
CA THR A 374 7.71 -9.28 -6.00
C THR A 374 7.38 -10.74 -6.25
N PRO A 375 8.36 -11.67 -6.10
CA PRO A 375 9.77 -11.41 -5.84
C PRO A 375 10.54 -11.00 -7.10
N VAL A 376 11.58 -10.17 -6.94
CA VAL A 376 12.58 -9.91 -7.98
C VAL A 376 13.97 -10.17 -7.41
N PHE A 377 14.77 -10.92 -8.13
CA PHE A 377 16.13 -11.26 -7.77
C PHE A 377 17.09 -10.48 -8.67
N TYR A 378 17.89 -9.60 -8.08
CA TYR A 378 18.95 -8.87 -8.76
C TYR A 378 20.29 -9.53 -8.41
N PHE A 379 21.00 -10.03 -9.40
CA PHE A 379 22.35 -10.61 -9.25
C PHE A 379 23.39 -9.53 -9.55
N LEU A 380 24.19 -9.22 -8.56
CA LEU A 380 25.16 -8.12 -8.62
C LEU A 380 26.59 -8.64 -8.59
N ASP A 381 27.39 -8.11 -9.51
CA ASP A 381 28.86 -8.19 -9.50
C ASP A 381 29.41 -6.80 -9.19
N HIS A 382 30.12 -6.64 -8.06
CA HIS A 382 30.67 -5.36 -7.57
C HIS A 382 29.65 -4.19 -7.59
N GLY A 383 28.39 -4.49 -7.34
CA GLY A 383 27.28 -3.53 -7.31
C GLY A 383 26.64 -3.24 -8.67
N THR A 384 27.10 -3.89 -9.74
CA THR A 384 26.47 -3.83 -11.06
C THR A 384 25.51 -5.00 -11.22
N VAL A 385 24.25 -4.73 -11.60
CA VAL A 385 23.29 -5.78 -11.91
C VAL A 385 23.69 -6.47 -13.21
N VAL A 386 24.00 -7.76 -13.14
CA VAL A 386 24.41 -8.59 -14.30
C VAL A 386 23.30 -9.53 -14.75
N ASP A 387 22.33 -9.81 -13.88
CA ASP A 387 21.14 -10.60 -14.22
C ASP A 387 19.96 -10.22 -13.33
N THR A 388 18.74 -10.48 -13.83
CA THR A 388 17.50 -10.24 -13.08
C THR A 388 16.52 -11.38 -13.34
N VAL A 389 15.96 -11.94 -12.26
CA VAL A 389 14.91 -12.95 -12.32
C VAL A 389 13.66 -12.40 -11.67
N VAL A 390 12.54 -12.40 -12.39
CA VAL A 390 11.26 -11.81 -11.94
C VAL A 390 10.24 -12.91 -11.70
N GLY A 391 9.59 -12.85 -10.55
CA GLY A 391 8.45 -13.69 -10.19
C GLY A 391 8.85 -15.11 -9.78
N TRP A 392 7.82 -15.85 -9.32
CA TRP A 392 7.94 -17.24 -8.88
C TRP A 392 6.72 -18.04 -9.40
N PRO A 393 6.79 -18.61 -10.61
CA PRO A 393 5.68 -19.38 -11.18
C PRO A 393 5.38 -20.65 -10.35
N PRO A 394 4.25 -21.34 -10.57
CA PRO A 394 3.88 -22.56 -9.84
C PRO A 394 4.92 -23.69 -9.89
N GLY A 395 5.71 -23.77 -10.97
CA GLY A 395 6.81 -24.74 -11.10
C GLY A 395 8.12 -24.29 -10.45
N GLY A 396 8.13 -23.16 -9.76
CA GLY A 396 9.34 -22.55 -9.21
C GLY A 396 10.21 -21.86 -10.28
N ASN A 397 11.34 -21.29 -9.84
CA ASN A 397 12.26 -20.59 -10.75
C ASN A 397 13.73 -20.91 -10.41
N LEU A 398 13.97 -22.06 -9.76
CA LEU A 398 15.29 -22.44 -9.22
C LEU A 398 16.39 -22.52 -10.30
N ASP A 399 16.04 -22.94 -11.52
CA ASP A 399 17.01 -23.00 -12.61
C ASP A 399 17.47 -21.60 -13.07
N ALA A 400 16.55 -20.64 -13.10
CA ALA A 400 16.90 -19.25 -13.39
C ALA A 400 17.78 -18.66 -12.26
N ILE A 401 17.44 -18.96 -11.00
CA ILE A 401 18.28 -18.58 -9.85
C ILE A 401 19.70 -19.14 -9.98
N ARG A 402 19.85 -20.45 -10.29
CA ARG A 402 21.17 -21.07 -10.48
C ARG A 402 21.94 -20.44 -11.63
N ARG A 403 21.27 -20.07 -12.75
CA ARG A 403 21.92 -19.32 -13.85
C ARG A 403 22.41 -17.95 -13.40
N GLY A 404 21.62 -17.20 -12.64
CA GLY A 404 22.03 -15.92 -12.09
C GLY A 404 23.23 -16.03 -11.15
N LEU A 405 23.24 -17.04 -10.27
CA LEU A 405 24.36 -17.32 -9.35
C LEU A 405 25.66 -17.65 -10.10
N ARG A 406 25.59 -18.35 -11.25
CA ARG A 406 26.77 -18.60 -12.08
C ARG A 406 27.35 -17.33 -12.68
N LYS A 407 26.50 -16.35 -13.06
CA LYS A 407 26.94 -15.07 -13.64
C LYS A 407 27.70 -14.17 -12.65
N ILE A 408 27.59 -14.45 -11.36
CA ILE A 408 28.28 -13.76 -10.30
C ILE A 408 29.28 -14.69 -9.56
N ASP A 409 29.70 -15.78 -10.20
CA ASP A 409 30.72 -16.75 -9.76
C ASP A 409 30.44 -17.42 -8.39
N LEU A 410 29.16 -17.46 -7.95
CA LEU A 410 28.76 -18.17 -6.74
C LEU A 410 28.37 -19.65 -6.97
N LEU A 411 28.22 -20.06 -8.23
CA LEU A 411 27.98 -21.44 -8.66
C LEU A 411 28.80 -21.76 -9.90
N ARG A 412 29.28 -23.00 -9.99
CA ARG A 412 30.02 -23.52 -11.17
C ARG A 412 29.07 -24.11 -12.22
#